data_826fb447431254bbf31dbb2730d9d150
#
_entry.id   826fb447431254bbf31dbb2730d9d150
#
_cell.length_a   1.000
_cell.length_b   1.000
_cell.length_c   1.000
_cell.angle_alpha   90.00
_cell.angle_beta   90.00
_cell.angle_gamma   90.00
#
_symmetry.space_group_name_H-M   'P 1'
#
loop_
_entity.id
_entity.type
_entity.pdbx_description
1 polymer ?
#
loop_
_entity_poly.entity_id
_entity_poly.type
_entity_poly.pdbx_seq_one_letter_code
_entity_poly.pdbx_strand_id
1 'polypeptide(L)'
;GGSLLLLSKEEYTVSSGGGEIVIELRSNVDYEMVLPDVDWLTEVKTKTLSSYSRRITVLPNEGYDARTAEIYFVNELQGIREKVNIVQVQKDAVLVAREEYDMPQKGGVLGFELNTNVETFDVECSETWIRKALKGRGLTAYPLSFVVEANPEEASRSAIITIIGGQAKQQVEVVQAGLSSLKRITIVHSNRMFSIPRFRGSDLTGLIKWGDGKSEEYADGSSHTYTTDPPYTVVVGMNGAEEVTLHDLSGVEEVDFSKF
;
A
#
# COMPACT_ATOMS: atom_id res chain seq x y z
N GLY A 1 -13.26 34.26 -53.20
CA GLY A 1 -12.55 33.27 -52.37
C GLY A 1 -13.55 32.43 -51.62
N GLY A 2 -13.35 31.12 -51.53
CA GLY A 2 -14.26 30.23 -50.82
C GLY A 2 -14.27 30.52 -49.31
N SER A 3 -15.34 30.12 -48.64
CA SER A 3 -15.50 30.17 -47.17
C SER A 3 -14.55 29.16 -46.52
N LEU A 4 -13.80 29.59 -45.50
CA LEU A 4 -12.75 28.79 -44.88
C LEU A 4 -12.76 28.95 -43.36
N LEU A 5 -12.73 27.84 -42.65
CA LEU A 5 -12.42 27.73 -41.24
C LEU A 5 -11.39 26.60 -41.05
N LEU A 6 -10.24 26.91 -40.50
CA LEU A 6 -9.17 25.95 -40.29
C LEU A 6 -8.79 25.91 -38.79
N LEU A 7 -8.79 24.75 -38.21
CA LEU A 7 -8.25 24.49 -36.88
C LEU A 7 -6.77 24.22 -36.98
N SER A 8 -5.96 24.80 -36.08
CA SER A 8 -4.54 24.49 -35.99
C SER A 8 -4.27 23.11 -35.38
N LYS A 9 -5.23 22.60 -34.59
CA LYS A 9 -5.16 21.29 -33.94
C LYS A 9 -6.57 20.73 -33.72
N GLU A 10 -6.78 19.46 -34.03
CA GLU A 10 -8.08 18.78 -33.94
C GLU A 10 -8.29 18.00 -32.63
N GLU A 11 -7.21 17.79 -31.85
CA GLU A 11 -7.30 17.10 -30.56
C GLU A 11 -6.39 17.75 -29.53
N TYR A 12 -6.90 17.85 -28.30
CA TYR A 12 -6.17 18.31 -27.11
C TYR A 12 -6.25 17.25 -26.04
N THR A 13 -5.09 16.82 -25.52
CA THR A 13 -5.01 15.96 -24.34
C THR A 13 -4.71 16.80 -23.12
N VAL A 14 -5.49 16.65 -22.07
CA VAL A 14 -5.40 17.41 -20.83
C VAL A 14 -5.16 16.45 -19.67
N SER A 15 -4.31 16.87 -18.71
CA SER A 15 -4.07 16.08 -17.50
C SER A 15 -5.32 15.96 -16.64
N SER A 16 -5.34 15.00 -15.73
CA SER A 16 -6.45 14.82 -14.77
C SER A 16 -6.71 16.07 -13.91
N GLY A 17 -5.66 16.83 -13.60
CA GLY A 17 -5.79 18.10 -12.85
C GLY A 17 -6.52 19.22 -13.57
N GLY A 18 -6.82 19.06 -14.85
CA GLY A 18 -7.44 20.08 -15.67
C GLY A 18 -6.49 21.21 -16.05
N GLY A 19 -7.05 22.37 -16.33
CA GLY A 19 -6.31 23.57 -16.71
C GLY A 19 -7.02 24.36 -17.79
N GLU A 20 -6.29 25.23 -18.49
CA GLU A 20 -6.78 26.02 -19.59
C GLU A 20 -6.17 25.52 -20.90
N ILE A 21 -6.98 25.37 -21.92
CA ILE A 21 -6.56 25.11 -23.31
C ILE A 21 -6.89 26.31 -24.19
N VAL A 22 -6.04 26.55 -25.18
CA VAL A 22 -6.25 27.58 -26.20
C VAL A 22 -6.42 26.91 -27.54
N ILE A 23 -7.62 27.02 -28.12
CA ILE A 23 -7.94 26.53 -29.45
C ILE A 23 -7.67 27.64 -30.44
N GLU A 24 -6.66 27.46 -31.29
CA GLU A 24 -6.32 28.41 -32.35
C GLU A 24 -6.97 28.00 -33.65
N LEU A 25 -7.51 28.95 -34.36
CA LEU A 25 -8.16 28.75 -35.65
C LEU A 25 -7.95 29.94 -36.59
N ARG A 26 -8.18 29.71 -37.88
CA ARG A 26 -8.23 30.76 -38.90
C ARG A 26 -9.55 30.66 -39.64
N SER A 27 -10.27 31.78 -39.77
CA SER A 27 -11.53 31.83 -40.51
C SER A 27 -11.65 33.15 -41.29
N ASN A 28 -12.20 33.07 -42.46
CA ASN A 28 -12.62 34.22 -43.27
C ASN A 28 -14.13 34.45 -43.24
N VAL A 29 -14.83 33.70 -42.38
CA VAL A 29 -16.29 33.78 -42.17
C VAL A 29 -16.56 33.83 -40.66
N ASP A 30 -17.72 34.35 -40.29
CA ASP A 30 -18.20 34.23 -38.91
C ASP A 30 -18.44 32.76 -38.54
N TYR A 31 -18.29 32.46 -37.27
CA TYR A 31 -18.54 31.12 -36.75
C TYR A 31 -19.07 31.18 -35.31
N GLU A 32 -19.79 30.15 -34.95
CA GLU A 32 -20.23 29.88 -33.59
C GLU A 32 -19.43 28.70 -33.03
N MET A 33 -19.00 28.82 -31.76
CA MET A 33 -18.41 27.73 -31.03
C MET A 33 -19.49 27.04 -30.19
N VAL A 34 -19.74 25.76 -30.46
CA VAL A 34 -20.74 24.96 -29.75
C VAL A 34 -20.02 24.03 -28.78
N LEU A 35 -20.19 24.28 -27.49
CA LEU A 35 -19.72 23.42 -26.43
C LEU A 35 -20.68 22.25 -26.22
N PRO A 36 -20.18 21.07 -25.83
CA PRO A 36 -21.03 19.95 -25.44
C PRO A 36 -21.73 20.26 -24.10
N ASP A 37 -22.83 19.57 -23.86
CA ASP A 37 -23.55 19.65 -22.57
C ASP A 37 -22.83 18.81 -21.51
N VAL A 38 -21.69 19.34 -21.03
CA VAL A 38 -20.90 18.76 -19.95
C VAL A 38 -20.52 19.86 -18.95
N ASP A 39 -20.39 19.50 -17.71
CA ASP A 39 -20.11 20.44 -16.61
C ASP A 39 -18.62 20.76 -16.42
N TRP A 40 -17.73 20.04 -17.10
CA TRP A 40 -16.27 20.16 -16.91
C TRP A 40 -15.55 20.98 -17.99
N LEU A 41 -16.25 21.50 -18.98
CA LEU A 41 -15.74 22.43 -20.00
C LEU A 41 -16.49 23.76 -19.95
N THR A 42 -15.74 24.85 -19.90
CA THR A 42 -16.31 26.21 -19.86
C THR A 42 -15.48 27.16 -20.72
N GLU A 43 -16.13 27.95 -21.57
CA GLU A 43 -15.44 29.01 -22.30
C GLU A 43 -15.04 30.14 -21.37
N VAL A 44 -13.78 30.57 -21.48
CA VAL A 44 -13.29 31.79 -20.82
C VAL A 44 -13.67 33.02 -21.66
N LYS A 45 -14.64 33.79 -21.21
CA LYS A 45 -15.04 35.06 -21.86
C LYS A 45 -13.98 36.11 -21.58
N THR A 46 -13.22 36.45 -22.61
CA THR A 46 -12.27 37.59 -22.55
C THR A 46 -12.95 38.87 -23.03
N LYS A 47 -12.59 40.03 -22.44
CA LYS A 47 -13.10 41.35 -22.88
C LYS A 47 -12.62 41.72 -24.30
N THR A 48 -11.58 41.07 -24.81
CA THR A 48 -11.04 41.29 -26.15
C THR A 48 -11.41 40.09 -27.00
N LEU A 49 -12.32 40.25 -27.95
CA LEU A 49 -12.68 39.27 -28.93
C LEU A 49 -11.49 39.06 -29.89
N SER A 50 -10.75 37.96 -29.71
CA SER A 50 -9.85 37.46 -30.73
C SER A 50 -10.65 36.49 -31.60
N SER A 51 -10.82 36.81 -32.88
CA SER A 51 -11.46 35.87 -33.85
C SER A 51 -10.65 34.62 -34.14
N TYR A 52 -9.42 34.55 -33.62
CA TYR A 52 -8.43 33.51 -33.96
C TYR A 52 -8.11 32.53 -32.83
N SER A 53 -8.61 32.75 -31.64
CA SER A 53 -8.42 31.86 -30.52
C SER A 53 -9.61 31.80 -29.58
N ARG A 54 -9.88 30.62 -29.04
CA ARG A 54 -10.86 30.40 -27.98
C ARG A 54 -10.18 29.73 -26.79
N ARG A 55 -10.51 30.19 -25.61
CA ARG A 55 -9.97 29.66 -24.36
C ARG A 55 -11.03 28.85 -23.65
N ILE A 56 -10.66 27.64 -23.25
CA ILE A 56 -11.53 26.69 -22.56
C ILE A 56 -10.90 26.30 -21.24
N THR A 57 -11.62 26.50 -20.14
CA THR A 57 -11.27 25.92 -18.85
C THR A 57 -11.74 24.49 -18.79
N VAL A 58 -10.85 23.59 -18.42
CA VAL A 58 -11.09 22.17 -18.20
C VAL A 58 -10.99 21.90 -16.71
N LEU A 59 -12.09 21.51 -16.06
CA LEU A 59 -12.12 21.17 -14.64
C LEU A 59 -11.40 19.85 -14.39
N PRO A 60 -10.90 19.59 -13.13
CA PRO A 60 -10.26 18.34 -12.79
C PRO A 60 -11.14 17.11 -13.07
N ASN A 61 -10.53 16.04 -13.54
CA ASN A 61 -11.15 14.72 -13.62
C ASN A 61 -10.84 13.95 -12.34
N GLU A 62 -11.81 13.86 -11.44
CA GLU A 62 -11.67 13.10 -10.18
C GLU A 62 -11.98 11.62 -10.33
N GLY A 63 -12.36 11.20 -11.54
CA GLY A 63 -12.63 9.80 -11.87
C GLY A 63 -11.37 9.03 -12.27
N TYR A 64 -11.47 7.71 -12.21
CA TYR A 64 -10.40 6.79 -12.60
C TYR A 64 -10.49 6.32 -14.05
N ASP A 65 -11.40 6.92 -14.83
CA ASP A 65 -11.53 6.73 -16.26
C ASP A 65 -11.26 8.03 -17.01
N ALA A 66 -10.62 7.92 -18.17
CA ALA A 66 -10.48 9.06 -19.08
C ALA A 66 -11.86 9.50 -19.59
N ARG A 67 -12.00 10.79 -19.88
CA ARG A 67 -13.23 11.35 -20.44
C ARG A 67 -12.94 12.16 -21.69
N THR A 68 -13.91 12.23 -22.57
CA THR A 68 -13.78 12.93 -23.86
C THR A 68 -14.97 13.83 -24.10
N ALA A 69 -14.75 14.89 -24.86
CA ALA A 69 -15.81 15.79 -25.32
C ALA A 69 -15.45 16.35 -26.68
N GLU A 70 -16.46 16.75 -27.45
CA GLU A 70 -16.30 17.34 -28.77
C GLU A 70 -16.81 18.78 -28.76
N ILE A 71 -15.96 19.71 -29.23
CA ILE A 71 -16.30 21.11 -29.43
C ILE A 71 -16.44 21.34 -30.94
N TYR A 72 -17.51 21.96 -31.38
CA TYR A 72 -17.75 22.24 -32.78
C TYR A 72 -17.64 23.74 -33.08
N PHE A 73 -17.07 24.06 -34.23
CA PHE A 73 -17.04 25.39 -34.81
C PHE A 73 -17.88 25.36 -36.07
N VAL A 74 -18.98 26.09 -36.08
CA VAL A 74 -20.00 25.98 -37.08
C VAL A 74 -20.30 27.33 -37.76
N ASN A 75 -20.53 27.27 -39.08
CA ASN A 75 -21.25 28.30 -39.82
C ASN A 75 -22.27 27.58 -40.72
N GLU A 76 -23.52 27.56 -40.31
CA GLU A 76 -24.58 26.83 -41.01
C GLU A 76 -24.88 27.41 -42.39
N LEU A 77 -24.77 28.73 -42.54
CA LEU A 77 -25.04 29.41 -43.84
C LEU A 77 -24.03 28.99 -44.92
N GLN A 78 -22.81 28.64 -44.51
CA GLN A 78 -21.73 28.22 -45.40
C GLN A 78 -21.51 26.71 -45.38
N GLY A 79 -22.29 25.96 -44.59
CA GLY A 79 -22.17 24.51 -44.45
C GLY A 79 -20.85 24.07 -43.81
N ILE A 80 -20.23 24.93 -42.98
CA ILE A 80 -18.97 24.63 -42.30
C ILE A 80 -19.27 24.05 -40.94
N ARG A 81 -18.62 22.91 -40.62
CA ARG A 81 -18.66 22.25 -39.32
C ARG A 81 -17.32 21.57 -39.04
N GLU A 82 -16.50 22.20 -38.23
CA GLU A 82 -15.22 21.68 -37.80
C GLU A 82 -15.26 21.22 -36.34
N LYS A 83 -14.52 20.16 -36.00
CA LYS A 83 -14.57 19.49 -34.72
C LYS A 83 -13.21 19.49 -34.03
N VAL A 84 -13.20 19.79 -32.73
CA VAL A 84 -12.07 19.60 -31.84
C VAL A 84 -12.43 18.56 -30.78
N ASN A 85 -11.60 17.55 -30.63
CA ASN A 85 -11.71 16.56 -29.57
C ASN A 85 -10.91 17.00 -28.33
N ILE A 86 -11.52 16.94 -27.17
CA ILE A 86 -10.87 17.12 -25.90
C ILE A 86 -10.82 15.76 -25.21
N VAL A 87 -9.61 15.29 -24.91
CA VAL A 87 -9.39 14.06 -24.15
C VAL A 87 -8.77 14.45 -22.82
N GLN A 88 -9.45 14.18 -21.73
CA GLN A 88 -8.88 14.36 -20.40
C GLN A 88 -8.57 13.02 -19.79
N VAL A 89 -7.31 12.82 -19.39
CA VAL A 89 -6.87 11.57 -18.78
C VAL A 89 -7.51 11.38 -17.40
N GLN A 90 -7.56 10.14 -16.97
CA GLN A 90 -8.07 9.73 -15.67
C GLN A 90 -7.15 10.21 -14.53
N LYS A 91 -7.68 10.24 -13.32
CA LYS A 91 -6.89 10.35 -12.10
C LYS A 91 -6.10 9.06 -11.91
N ASP A 92 -4.81 9.17 -11.59
CA ASP A 92 -4.01 8.00 -11.24
C ASP A 92 -4.56 7.36 -9.97
N ALA A 93 -4.65 6.04 -9.98
CA ALA A 93 -5.15 5.25 -8.88
C ALA A 93 -4.12 4.23 -8.41
N VAL A 94 -3.90 4.21 -7.10
CA VAL A 94 -3.16 3.17 -6.38
C VAL A 94 -4.00 2.85 -5.15
N LEU A 95 -4.80 1.79 -5.20
CA LEU A 95 -5.85 1.48 -4.23
C LEU A 95 -5.63 0.12 -3.59
N VAL A 96 -5.78 0.07 -2.28
CA VAL A 96 -5.75 -1.15 -1.47
C VAL A 96 -7.06 -1.29 -0.70
N ALA A 97 -7.47 -2.54 -0.43
CA ALA A 97 -8.71 -2.79 0.31
C ALA A 97 -8.61 -2.43 1.80
N ARG A 98 -7.40 -2.46 2.35
CA ARG A 98 -7.11 -2.14 3.76
C ARG A 98 -5.81 -1.37 3.85
N GLU A 99 -5.77 -0.39 4.76
CA GLU A 99 -4.61 0.48 5.02
C GLU A 99 -3.81 0.06 6.25
N GLU A 100 -4.29 -0.93 7.00
CA GLU A 100 -3.64 -1.46 8.19
C GLU A 100 -3.74 -2.97 8.26
N TYR A 101 -2.64 -3.62 8.63
CA TYR A 101 -2.54 -5.06 8.81
C TYR A 101 -1.81 -5.39 10.12
N ASP A 102 -2.38 -6.29 10.90
CA ASP A 102 -1.75 -6.87 12.08
C ASP A 102 -0.96 -8.12 11.74
N MET A 103 0.25 -8.21 12.26
CA MET A 103 1.10 -9.37 12.10
C MET A 103 1.48 -9.96 13.46
N PRO A 104 1.51 -11.31 13.57
CA PRO A 104 1.95 -11.94 14.80
C PRO A 104 3.45 -11.68 15.06
N GLN A 105 3.86 -11.86 16.31
CA GLN A 105 5.26 -11.71 16.73
C GLN A 105 6.22 -12.54 15.87
N LYS A 106 5.85 -13.77 15.50
CA LYS A 106 6.67 -14.67 14.67
C LYS A 106 6.91 -14.19 13.23
N GLY A 107 6.20 -13.14 12.81
CA GLY A 107 6.21 -12.68 11.43
C GLY A 107 5.45 -13.62 10.49
N GLY A 108 5.88 -13.68 9.25
CA GLY A 108 5.28 -14.51 8.21
C GLY A 108 5.16 -13.78 6.88
N VAL A 109 4.22 -14.24 6.06
CA VAL A 109 3.94 -13.63 4.75
C VAL A 109 2.69 -12.78 4.86
N LEU A 110 2.83 -11.48 4.55
CA LEU A 110 1.73 -10.56 4.35
C LEU A 110 1.44 -10.47 2.86
N GLY A 111 0.19 -10.70 2.47
CA GLY A 111 -0.26 -10.57 1.09
C GLY A 111 -1.53 -9.74 0.98
N PHE A 112 -1.58 -8.86 -0.02
CA PHE A 112 -2.80 -8.12 -0.39
C PHE A 112 -2.77 -7.74 -1.87
N GLU A 113 -3.93 -7.34 -2.40
CA GLU A 113 -4.06 -6.90 -3.78
C GLU A 113 -3.99 -5.38 -3.90
N LEU A 114 -3.25 -4.93 -4.91
CA LEU A 114 -3.20 -3.56 -5.36
C LEU A 114 -4.06 -3.41 -6.61
N ASN A 115 -5.03 -2.50 -6.59
CA ASN A 115 -5.78 -2.08 -7.77
C ASN A 115 -5.20 -0.77 -8.30
N THR A 116 -4.79 -0.75 -9.56
CA THR A 116 -4.18 0.43 -10.16
C THR A 116 -4.52 0.56 -11.64
N ASN A 117 -4.61 1.79 -12.12
CA ASN A 117 -4.74 2.14 -13.53
C ASN A 117 -3.45 2.73 -14.14
N VAL A 118 -2.34 2.73 -13.37
CA VAL A 118 -1.03 3.12 -13.88
C VAL A 118 -0.23 1.89 -14.32
N GLU A 119 0.58 2.03 -15.36
CA GLU A 119 1.35 0.91 -15.93
C GLU A 119 2.50 0.47 -15.03
N THR A 120 3.08 1.41 -14.28
CA THR A 120 4.22 1.16 -13.39
C THR A 120 4.00 1.80 -12.04
N PHE A 121 4.43 1.12 -10.99
CA PHE A 121 4.39 1.61 -9.63
C PHE A 121 5.61 1.12 -8.84
N ASP A 122 6.03 1.92 -7.86
CA ASP A 122 7.09 1.58 -6.92
C ASP A 122 6.50 1.19 -5.56
N VAL A 123 7.20 0.32 -4.85
CA VAL A 123 6.85 -0.14 -3.50
C VAL A 123 8.06 -0.01 -2.60
N GLU A 124 7.92 0.81 -1.57
CA GLU A 124 8.93 1.07 -0.57
C GLU A 124 8.47 0.57 0.80
N CYS A 125 9.35 -0.04 1.56
CA CYS A 125 9.13 -0.40 2.96
C CYS A 125 9.98 0.51 3.85
N SER A 126 9.39 1.07 4.89
CA SER A 126 10.08 2.00 5.81
C SER A 126 11.12 1.31 6.68
N GLU A 127 10.99 -0.01 6.86
CA GLU A 127 11.79 -0.79 7.79
C GLU A 127 12.39 -2.03 7.10
N THR A 128 13.56 -2.47 7.56
CA THR A 128 14.30 -3.59 6.96
C THR A 128 13.72 -4.97 7.30
N TRP A 129 12.97 -5.07 8.38
CA TRP A 129 12.34 -6.32 8.82
C TRP A 129 11.07 -6.70 8.02
N ILE A 130 10.65 -5.83 7.11
CA ILE A 130 9.60 -6.10 6.14
C ILE A 130 10.14 -5.80 4.74
N ARG A 131 9.98 -6.74 3.82
CA ARG A 131 10.45 -6.60 2.44
C ARG A 131 9.49 -7.22 1.46
N LYS A 132 9.36 -6.60 0.28
CA LYS A 132 8.57 -7.14 -0.82
C LYS A 132 9.14 -8.48 -1.27
N ALA A 133 8.30 -9.50 -1.33
CA ALA A 133 8.64 -10.76 -1.96
C ALA A 133 8.55 -10.62 -3.49
N LEU A 134 9.57 -11.12 -4.19
CA LEU A 134 9.58 -11.09 -5.66
C LEU A 134 8.60 -12.15 -6.17
N LYS A 135 7.39 -11.73 -6.63
CA LYS A 135 6.51 -12.59 -7.44
C LYS A 135 5.45 -11.85 -8.25
N GLY A 136 5.33 -12.27 -9.52
CA GLY A 136 4.13 -12.60 -10.28
C GLY A 136 3.48 -11.48 -11.08
N ARG A 137 3.47 -11.60 -12.41
CA ARG A 137 2.68 -10.81 -13.33
C ARG A 137 1.23 -11.29 -13.32
N GLY A 138 0.29 -10.38 -13.12
CA GLY A 138 -1.15 -10.62 -13.29
C GLY A 138 -1.86 -9.33 -13.72
N LEU A 139 -2.93 -9.47 -14.47
CA LEU A 139 -3.71 -8.40 -15.11
C LEU A 139 -4.52 -7.59 -14.09
N THR A 140 -4.46 -6.26 -14.13
CA THR A 140 -5.29 -5.24 -13.45
C THR A 140 -5.33 -5.25 -11.91
N ALA A 141 -5.31 -6.39 -11.27
CA ALA A 141 -5.07 -6.53 -9.83
C ALA A 141 -3.68 -7.13 -9.63
N TYR A 142 -2.80 -6.43 -8.93
CA TYR A 142 -1.44 -6.86 -8.68
C TYR A 142 -1.33 -7.46 -7.27
N PRO A 143 -1.11 -8.79 -7.13
CA PRO A 143 -0.85 -9.36 -5.83
C PRO A 143 0.51 -8.89 -5.32
N LEU A 144 0.52 -8.19 -4.20
CA LEU A 144 1.71 -7.82 -3.46
C LEU A 144 1.93 -8.80 -2.32
N SER A 145 3.17 -9.20 -2.10
CA SER A 145 3.55 -10.11 -1.03
C SER A 145 4.81 -9.59 -0.34
N PHE A 146 4.82 -9.66 0.98
CA PHE A 146 5.90 -9.18 1.83
C PHE A 146 6.29 -10.28 2.81
N VAL A 147 7.58 -10.41 3.06
CA VAL A 147 8.11 -11.23 4.16
C VAL A 147 8.30 -10.32 5.36
N VAL A 148 7.70 -10.68 6.48
CA VAL A 148 7.80 -10.00 7.76
C VAL A 148 8.61 -10.89 8.71
N GLU A 149 9.76 -10.41 9.15
CA GLU A 149 10.64 -11.12 10.08
C GLU A 149 10.04 -11.12 11.50
N ALA A 150 10.41 -12.11 12.31
CA ALA A 150 9.98 -12.17 13.71
C ALA A 150 10.40 -10.91 14.46
N ASN A 151 9.55 -10.43 15.37
CA ASN A 151 9.87 -9.32 16.26
C ASN A 151 10.57 -9.86 17.52
N PRO A 152 11.86 -9.58 17.72
CA PRO A 152 12.59 -10.04 18.91
C PRO A 152 12.34 -9.20 20.17
N GLU A 153 11.65 -8.06 20.02
CA GLU A 153 11.44 -7.10 21.09
C GLU A 153 10.18 -7.40 21.91
N GLU A 154 10.14 -6.94 23.14
CA GLU A 154 8.96 -7.05 24.00
C GLU A 154 7.78 -6.25 23.48
N ALA A 155 8.04 -5.04 22.96
CA ALA A 155 7.02 -4.15 22.44
C ALA A 155 6.60 -4.49 21.01
N SER A 156 5.38 -4.11 20.64
CA SER A 156 4.96 -4.08 19.24
C SER A 156 5.78 -3.06 18.44
N ARG A 157 5.89 -3.28 17.15
CA ARG A 157 6.53 -2.35 16.20
C ARG A 157 5.67 -2.14 14.97
N SER A 158 5.86 -1.03 14.28
CA SER A 158 5.15 -0.78 13.03
C SER A 158 6.09 -0.42 11.88
N ALA A 159 5.61 -0.62 10.69
CA ALA A 159 6.26 -0.22 9.44
C ALA A 159 5.21 0.31 8.47
N ILE A 160 5.63 1.18 7.55
CA ILE A 160 4.81 1.71 6.49
C ILE A 160 5.29 1.14 5.16
N ILE A 161 4.38 0.53 4.42
CA ILE A 161 4.55 0.19 3.01
C ILE A 161 3.98 1.36 2.21
N THR A 162 4.80 1.99 1.39
CA THR A 162 4.39 3.08 0.52
C THR A 162 4.36 2.59 -0.93
N ILE A 163 3.24 2.80 -1.61
CA ILE A 163 3.04 2.43 -3.01
C ILE A 163 2.82 3.73 -3.79
N ILE A 164 3.62 3.95 -4.83
CA ILE A 164 3.62 5.17 -5.62
C ILE A 164 3.41 4.80 -7.09
N GLY A 165 2.39 5.35 -7.71
CA GLY A 165 2.11 5.17 -9.13
C GLY A 165 1.64 6.48 -9.75
N GLY A 166 2.41 7.02 -10.71
CA GLY A 166 2.15 8.33 -11.31
C GLY A 166 2.10 9.43 -10.25
N GLN A 167 0.97 10.13 -10.14
CA GLN A 167 0.70 11.14 -9.12
C GLN A 167 0.01 10.56 -7.87
N ALA A 168 -0.37 9.29 -7.88
CA ALA A 168 -1.05 8.63 -6.76
C ALA A 168 -0.05 8.02 -5.78
N LYS A 169 -0.38 8.12 -4.49
CA LYS A 169 0.37 7.52 -3.38
C LYS A 169 -0.60 6.88 -2.41
N GLN A 170 -0.31 5.64 -2.03
CA GLN A 170 -1.03 4.89 -1.01
C GLN A 170 -0.06 4.41 0.06
N GLN A 171 -0.48 4.46 1.31
CA GLN A 171 0.29 3.92 2.43
C GLN A 171 -0.51 2.82 3.12
N VAL A 172 0.20 1.78 3.54
CA VAL A 172 -0.32 0.65 4.31
C VAL A 172 0.54 0.51 5.56
N GLU A 173 -0.06 0.61 6.72
CA GLU A 173 0.60 0.37 8.00
C GLU A 173 0.59 -1.12 8.33
N VAL A 174 1.73 -1.64 8.78
CA VAL A 174 1.88 -2.99 9.29
C VAL A 174 2.28 -2.92 10.74
N VAL A 175 1.41 -3.35 11.64
CA VAL A 175 1.66 -3.41 13.08
C VAL A 175 2.00 -4.84 13.45
N GLN A 176 3.19 -5.06 14.00
CA GLN A 176 3.63 -6.39 14.44
C GLN A 176 3.69 -6.48 15.95
N ALA A 177 3.02 -7.48 16.50
CA ALA A 177 3.06 -7.78 17.93
C ALA A 177 4.49 -8.06 18.42
N GLY A 178 4.76 -7.73 19.68
CA GLY A 178 6.01 -8.06 20.36
C GLY A 178 5.91 -9.34 21.21
N LEU A 179 6.98 -9.70 21.87
CA LEU A 179 7.06 -10.85 22.77
C LEU A 179 6.07 -10.75 23.95
N SER A 180 5.69 -9.54 24.36
CA SER A 180 4.68 -9.32 25.40
C SER A 180 3.30 -9.87 25.05
N SER A 181 3.01 -10.09 23.76
CA SER A 181 1.75 -10.69 23.29
C SER A 181 1.70 -12.22 23.45
N LEU A 182 2.84 -12.86 23.72
CA LEU A 182 2.93 -14.30 23.88
C LEU A 182 2.50 -14.72 25.29
N LYS A 183 1.83 -15.87 25.41
CA LYS A 183 1.71 -16.56 26.69
C LYS A 183 3.10 -16.93 27.18
N ARG A 184 3.42 -16.65 28.45
CA ARG A 184 4.77 -16.85 29.00
C ARG A 184 4.77 -17.64 30.28
N ILE A 185 5.76 -18.50 30.41
CA ILE A 185 6.19 -19.03 31.70
C ILE A 185 7.65 -18.60 31.96
N THR A 186 7.94 -18.31 33.21
CA THR A 186 9.28 -18.00 33.68
C THR A 186 9.71 -19.04 34.68
N ILE A 187 10.90 -19.61 34.52
CA ILE A 187 11.44 -20.68 35.38
C ILE A 187 12.80 -20.26 35.85
N VAL A 188 12.99 -20.25 37.18
CA VAL A 188 14.29 -20.03 37.82
C VAL A 188 14.84 -21.39 38.23
N HIS A 189 16.06 -21.71 37.84
CA HIS A 189 16.73 -22.98 38.15
C HIS A 189 18.26 -22.84 38.31
N SER A 190 18.87 -23.87 38.89
CA SER A 190 20.32 -23.94 39.13
C SER A 190 20.98 -25.09 38.35
N ASN A 191 20.29 -25.72 37.44
CA ASN A 191 20.79 -26.89 36.69
C ASN A 191 21.76 -26.48 35.59
N ARG A 192 22.86 -27.20 35.44
CA ARG A 192 23.82 -27.01 34.34
C ARG A 192 23.26 -27.40 32.96
N MET A 193 22.27 -28.28 32.91
CA MET A 193 21.50 -28.58 31.76
C MET A 193 20.03 -28.51 32.11
N PHE A 194 19.25 -27.84 31.29
CA PHE A 194 17.83 -27.67 31.51
C PHE A 194 17.05 -27.90 30.22
N SER A 195 15.93 -28.63 30.31
CA SER A 195 14.98 -28.84 29.22
C SER A 195 13.70 -28.11 29.52
N ILE A 196 13.14 -27.44 28.52
CA ILE A 196 11.88 -26.72 28.68
C ILE A 196 10.72 -27.68 28.98
N PRO A 197 9.65 -27.22 29.65
CA PRO A 197 8.41 -27.96 29.78
C PRO A 197 7.80 -28.33 28.42
N ARG A 198 6.94 -29.32 28.43
CA ARG A 198 6.17 -29.69 27.25
C ARG A 198 4.90 -28.85 27.17
N PHE A 199 4.67 -28.28 25.98
CA PHE A 199 3.45 -27.52 25.65
C PHE A 199 2.53 -28.33 24.75
N ARG A 200 1.22 -28.12 24.91
CA ARG A 200 0.18 -28.64 24.02
C ARG A 200 -0.71 -27.49 23.54
N GLY A 201 -1.23 -27.60 22.32
CA GLY A 201 -2.09 -26.62 21.68
C GLY A 201 -2.04 -26.73 20.17
N SER A 202 -2.49 -25.71 19.48
CA SER A 202 -2.56 -25.65 18.02
C SER A 202 -1.49 -24.70 17.47
N ASP A 203 -0.80 -25.13 16.41
CA ASP A 203 0.21 -24.29 15.72
C ASP A 203 1.25 -23.66 16.66
N LEU A 204 1.81 -24.50 17.52
CA LEU A 204 2.77 -24.06 18.54
C LEU A 204 3.99 -23.41 17.92
N THR A 205 4.21 -22.16 18.27
CA THR A 205 5.42 -21.41 17.94
C THR A 205 5.81 -20.57 19.14
N GLY A 206 7.08 -20.21 19.26
CA GLY A 206 7.51 -19.41 20.39
C GLY A 206 8.99 -19.12 20.39
N LEU A 207 9.43 -18.46 21.45
CA LEU A 207 10.81 -18.10 21.69
C LEU A 207 11.23 -18.57 23.09
N ILE A 208 12.41 -19.14 23.19
CA ILE A 208 13.04 -19.50 24.45
C ILE A 208 14.20 -18.56 24.71
N LYS A 209 14.19 -17.88 25.87
CA LYS A 209 15.34 -17.12 26.40
C LYS A 209 15.92 -17.92 27.55
N TRP A 210 17.17 -18.34 27.43
CA TRP A 210 17.80 -19.27 28.38
C TRP A 210 18.33 -18.64 29.67
N GLY A 211 18.38 -17.30 29.73
CA GLY A 211 18.83 -16.57 30.92
C GLY A 211 20.34 -16.34 31.00
N ASP A 212 21.10 -16.84 30.02
CA ASP A 212 22.55 -16.59 29.86
C ASP A 212 22.87 -15.67 28.66
N GLY A 213 21.84 -14.97 28.15
CA GLY A 213 21.94 -14.10 26.98
C GLY A 213 21.65 -14.83 25.65
N LYS A 214 21.47 -16.15 25.66
CA LYS A 214 21.10 -16.93 24.48
C LYS A 214 19.60 -17.09 24.36
N SER A 215 19.13 -17.18 23.11
CA SER A 215 17.74 -17.44 22.76
C SER A 215 17.64 -18.30 21.51
N GLU A 216 16.54 -19.03 21.36
CA GLU A 216 16.24 -19.84 20.18
C GLU A 216 14.72 -19.95 19.97
N GLU A 217 14.31 -20.30 18.74
CA GLU A 217 12.93 -20.62 18.46
C GLU A 217 12.49 -21.89 19.20
N TYR A 218 11.23 -21.90 19.63
CA TYR A 218 10.67 -23.06 20.31
C TYR A 218 10.68 -24.30 19.39
N ALA A 219 11.23 -25.37 19.93
CA ALA A 219 11.03 -26.72 19.42
C ALA A 219 10.70 -27.65 20.62
N ASP A 220 9.81 -28.64 20.39
CA ASP A 220 9.46 -29.57 21.46
C ASP A 220 10.70 -30.34 21.94
N GLY A 221 10.91 -30.33 23.27
CA GLY A 221 12.07 -30.96 23.89
C GLY A 221 13.37 -30.15 23.82
N SER A 222 13.35 -28.88 23.41
CA SER A 222 14.53 -28.02 23.45
C SER A 222 15.21 -28.06 24.82
N SER A 223 16.55 -28.13 24.80
CA SER A 223 17.40 -28.18 25.99
C SER A 223 18.63 -27.33 25.80
N HIS A 224 19.15 -26.78 26.91
CA HIS A 224 20.33 -25.93 26.93
C HIS A 224 21.32 -26.34 27.97
N THR A 225 22.61 -26.26 27.65
CA THR A 225 23.73 -26.48 28.56
C THR A 225 24.43 -25.15 28.86
N TYR A 226 24.52 -24.83 30.11
CA TYR A 226 25.09 -23.56 30.59
C TYR A 226 26.60 -23.69 30.88
N THR A 227 27.31 -22.63 30.52
CA THR A 227 28.74 -22.50 30.77
C THR A 227 29.05 -21.44 31.84
N THR A 228 28.03 -20.69 32.27
CA THR A 228 28.08 -19.68 33.30
C THR A 228 27.64 -20.24 34.66
N ASP A 229 27.70 -19.43 35.72
CA ASP A 229 27.20 -19.84 37.02
C ASP A 229 25.70 -19.54 37.20
N PRO A 230 24.94 -20.41 37.92
CA PRO A 230 23.54 -20.20 38.22
C PRO A 230 23.31 -19.04 39.25
N PRO A 231 22.07 -18.59 39.48
CA PRO A 231 20.82 -19.11 38.87
C PRO A 231 20.56 -18.59 37.48
N TYR A 232 19.74 -19.37 36.73
CA TYR A 232 19.30 -19.00 35.38
C TYR A 232 17.81 -18.74 35.39
N THR A 233 17.37 -17.70 34.66
CA THR A 233 15.97 -17.35 34.46
C THR A 233 15.57 -17.66 33.03
N VAL A 234 14.94 -18.81 32.82
CA VAL A 234 14.44 -19.22 31.52
C VAL A 234 13.05 -18.60 31.30
N VAL A 235 12.85 -17.96 30.16
CA VAL A 235 11.56 -17.43 29.74
C VAL A 235 11.14 -18.14 28.47
N VAL A 236 9.98 -18.81 28.50
CA VAL A 236 9.40 -19.45 27.32
C VAL A 236 8.13 -18.70 26.94
N GLY A 237 8.17 -18.02 25.81
CA GLY A 237 7.02 -17.33 25.24
C GLY A 237 6.39 -18.15 24.11
N MET A 238 5.09 -18.38 24.16
CA MET A 238 4.40 -19.30 23.27
C MET A 238 3.17 -18.68 22.61
N ASN A 239 3.03 -18.94 21.31
CA ASN A 239 1.76 -18.84 20.59
C ASN A 239 1.08 -20.21 20.54
N GLY A 240 -0.24 -20.24 20.56
CA GLY A 240 -1.04 -21.43 20.37
C GLY A 240 -1.01 -22.43 21.54
N ALA A 241 -0.28 -22.14 22.61
CA ALA A 241 -0.22 -23.00 23.79
C ALA A 241 -1.52 -22.90 24.61
N GLU A 242 -2.09 -24.05 24.95
CA GLU A 242 -3.30 -24.19 25.77
C GLU A 242 -2.96 -24.89 27.09
N GLU A 243 -1.95 -25.75 27.09
CA GLU A 243 -1.52 -26.55 28.24
C GLU A 243 0.01 -26.59 28.33
N VAL A 244 0.53 -26.60 29.55
CA VAL A 244 1.96 -26.84 29.84
C VAL A 244 2.10 -27.94 30.87
N THR A 245 3.04 -28.84 30.66
CA THR A 245 3.37 -29.93 31.58
C THR A 245 4.82 -29.79 32.04
N LEU A 246 5.02 -29.65 33.35
CA LEU A 246 6.31 -29.68 33.99
C LEU A 246 6.72 -31.13 34.23
N HIS A 247 7.95 -31.52 33.88
CA HIS A 247 8.40 -32.89 34.01
C HIS A 247 9.30 -33.09 35.24
N ASP A 248 10.47 -32.44 35.22
CA ASP A 248 11.47 -32.56 36.28
C ASP A 248 11.67 -31.20 36.95
N LEU A 249 11.31 -31.11 38.20
CA LEU A 249 11.47 -29.89 39.00
C LEU A 249 12.76 -29.92 39.85
N SER A 250 13.63 -30.90 39.66
CA SER A 250 14.92 -30.95 40.34
C SER A 250 15.75 -29.73 39.98
N GLY A 251 16.23 -28.99 40.98
CA GLY A 251 16.98 -27.74 40.81
C GLY A 251 16.17 -26.53 40.34
N VAL A 252 14.85 -26.66 40.21
CA VAL A 252 13.94 -25.55 39.97
C VAL A 252 13.60 -24.84 41.26
N GLU A 253 13.79 -23.55 41.29
CA GLU A 253 13.57 -22.70 42.45
C GLU A 253 12.20 -21.99 42.40
N GLU A 254 11.80 -21.55 41.20
CA GLU A 254 10.56 -20.81 41.00
C GLU A 254 9.95 -21.10 39.61
N VAL A 255 8.63 -21.11 39.51
CA VAL A 255 7.89 -21.13 38.23
C VAL A 255 6.78 -20.10 38.30
N ASP A 256 6.81 -19.12 37.39
CA ASP A 256 5.78 -18.10 37.26
C ASP A 256 4.92 -18.34 36.03
N PHE A 257 3.62 -18.54 36.26
CA PHE A 257 2.57 -18.72 35.23
C PHE A 257 1.68 -17.48 35.05
N SER A 258 1.98 -16.37 35.71
CA SER A 258 1.12 -15.19 35.72
C SER A 258 0.81 -14.60 34.34
N LYS A 259 1.59 -14.99 33.33
CA LYS A 259 1.46 -14.58 31.92
C LYS A 259 1.08 -15.72 30.97
N PHE A 260 0.70 -16.89 31.49
CA PHE A 260 0.32 -18.06 30.68
C PHE A 260 -1.18 -18.17 30.35
#